data_1fd4a3ed85528723ae050acbf2e9a37a
#
_entry.id   1fd4a3ed85528723ae050acbf2e9a37a
#
_cell.length_a   1.000
_cell.length_b   1.000
_cell.length_c   1.000
_cell.angle_alpha   90.00
_cell.angle_beta   90.00
_cell.angle_gamma   90.00
#
_symmetry.space_group_name_H-M   'P 1'
#
loop_
_entity.id
_entity.type
_entity.pdbx_description
1 polymer ?
#
loop_
_entity_poly.entity_id
_entity_poly.type
_entity_poly.pdbx_seq_one_letter_code
_entity_poly.pdbx_strand_id
1 'polypeptide(L)'
;MKKNNILILVLVGLVLLFVTTNYFKKHSSAIFKAEVIQFDSSTLNKIIIRPPSSSEEEPIIISKDDDNWQVAQGTIKTLANQSTVNSVLGQLEQIKTEQLVSKTKEKWETYELTDTLAQCVEIYQQGREKPTKLYFGKTTYKQSQNPGYGGRPSVDASTYFRINETPSTYAIKGGLSNTFKRKFNAWRNTEFIKLNKDLITRLKFETNKNNTFSLSKKESDWFMGEISPDSTKVAQYLNTLRYQSSSQFVDGFKPKGNADYTLTIQGDSTEDLIIKAYRDSTTNNYILNASQYPNVFIESDSTGLFKRLFVNRGYFLK
;
A
#
# COMPACT_ATOMS: atom_id res chain seq x y z
N MET A 1 -10.04 -21.50 -75.03
CA MET A 1 -9.06 -20.57 -74.37
C MET A 1 -9.68 -19.41 -73.60
N LYS A 2 -10.81 -18.81 -73.95
CA LYS A 2 -11.39 -17.63 -73.28
C LYS A 2 -11.92 -17.91 -71.82
N LYS A 3 -12.45 -19.11 -71.54
CA LYS A 3 -12.98 -19.43 -70.18
C LYS A 3 -11.92 -19.53 -69.09
N ASN A 4 -10.73 -20.02 -69.41
CA ASN A 4 -9.65 -20.18 -68.43
C ASN A 4 -9.02 -18.81 -68.02
N ASN A 5 -9.01 -17.85 -68.96
CA ASN A 5 -8.49 -16.50 -68.69
C ASN A 5 -9.39 -15.73 -67.72
N ILE A 6 -10.73 -15.94 -67.77
CA ILE A 6 -11.67 -15.37 -66.83
C ILE A 6 -11.49 -15.94 -65.41
N LEU A 7 -11.30 -17.25 -65.33
CA LEU A 7 -11.02 -17.92 -64.01
C LEU A 7 -9.71 -17.44 -63.37
N ILE A 8 -8.67 -17.23 -64.16
CA ILE A 8 -7.41 -16.69 -63.71
C ILE A 8 -7.57 -15.24 -63.22
N LEU A 9 -8.34 -14.43 -63.91
CA LEU A 9 -8.62 -13.04 -63.55
C LEU A 9 -9.40 -12.94 -62.24
N VAL A 10 -10.40 -13.83 -62.02
CA VAL A 10 -11.15 -13.92 -60.78
C VAL A 10 -10.25 -14.38 -59.63
N LEU A 11 -9.39 -15.37 -59.87
CA LEU A 11 -8.44 -15.85 -58.84
C LEU A 11 -7.46 -14.74 -58.41
N VAL A 12 -6.89 -14.02 -59.39
CA VAL A 12 -6.00 -12.88 -59.09
C VAL A 12 -6.73 -11.79 -58.32
N GLY A 13 -8.00 -11.48 -58.67
CA GLY A 13 -8.84 -10.54 -57.94
C GLY A 13 -9.08 -10.95 -56.49
N LEU A 14 -9.39 -12.23 -56.23
CA LEU A 14 -9.57 -12.78 -54.89
C LEU A 14 -8.26 -12.78 -54.06
N VAL A 15 -7.12 -13.08 -54.70
CA VAL A 15 -5.82 -13.01 -54.05
C VAL A 15 -5.44 -11.57 -53.68
N LEU A 16 -5.69 -10.60 -54.57
CA LEU A 16 -5.50 -9.18 -54.30
C LEU A 16 -6.41 -8.69 -53.17
N LEU A 17 -7.65 -9.12 -53.15
CA LEU A 17 -8.64 -8.77 -52.11
C LEU A 17 -8.21 -9.40 -50.75
N PHE A 18 -7.70 -10.62 -50.75
CA PHE A 18 -7.19 -11.29 -49.55
C PHE A 18 -5.91 -10.60 -49.04
N VAL A 19 -4.99 -10.26 -49.92
CA VAL A 19 -3.75 -9.58 -49.56
C VAL A 19 -4.05 -8.16 -49.05
N THR A 20 -4.92 -7.42 -49.70
CA THR A 20 -5.31 -6.07 -49.24
C THR A 20 -6.06 -6.14 -47.90
N THR A 21 -7.01 -7.06 -47.73
CA THR A 21 -7.74 -7.21 -46.45
C THR A 21 -6.79 -7.67 -45.32
N ASN A 22 -5.85 -8.55 -45.57
CA ASN A 22 -4.83 -8.95 -44.58
C ASN A 22 -3.83 -7.82 -44.30
N TYR A 23 -3.43 -7.08 -45.33
CA TYR A 23 -2.54 -5.92 -45.15
C TYR A 23 -3.22 -4.82 -44.34
N PHE A 24 -4.47 -4.49 -44.61
CA PHE A 24 -5.24 -3.52 -43.83
C PHE A 24 -5.60 -4.04 -42.44
N LYS A 25 -5.91 -5.32 -42.26
CA LYS A 25 -6.05 -5.93 -40.92
C LYS A 25 -4.76 -5.86 -40.10
N LYS A 26 -3.61 -6.14 -40.72
CA LYS A 26 -2.30 -6.10 -40.06
C LYS A 26 -1.86 -4.66 -39.74
N HIS A 27 -2.27 -3.67 -40.54
CA HIS A 27 -1.98 -2.24 -40.31
C HIS A 27 -3.03 -1.56 -39.42
N SER A 28 -4.26 -2.03 -39.34
CA SER A 28 -5.24 -1.53 -38.37
C SER A 28 -5.00 -2.07 -36.97
N SER A 29 -4.20 -3.12 -36.85
CA SER A 29 -3.60 -3.58 -35.59
C SER A 29 -2.29 -2.82 -35.28
N ALA A 30 -1.99 -1.76 -36.05
CA ALA A 30 -0.84 -0.89 -35.78
C ALA A 30 -1.01 -0.26 -34.42
N ILE A 31 -0.28 -0.83 -33.50
CA ILE A 31 0.09 -0.39 -32.18
C ILE A 31 0.21 1.15 -32.18
N PHE A 32 -0.86 1.83 -31.85
CA PHE A 32 -0.77 3.20 -31.38
C PHE A 32 -0.11 3.14 -29.99
N LYS A 33 1.22 3.17 -29.95
CA LYS A 33 1.96 3.58 -28.77
C LYS A 33 1.67 5.06 -28.54
N ALA A 34 0.46 5.39 -28.10
CA ALA A 34 0.16 6.72 -27.67
C ALA A 34 0.63 6.81 -26.21
N GLU A 35 1.59 7.66 -25.95
CA GLU A 35 1.79 8.19 -24.60
C GLU A 35 0.55 9.01 -24.27
N VAL A 36 -0.45 8.34 -23.69
CA VAL A 36 -1.75 8.97 -23.47
C VAL A 36 -1.76 9.82 -22.23
N ILE A 37 -0.83 9.53 -21.28
CA ILE A 37 -0.69 10.27 -20.03
C ILE A 37 0.78 10.25 -19.59
N GLN A 38 1.29 11.43 -19.18
CA GLN A 38 2.52 11.57 -18.43
C GLN A 38 2.18 12.19 -17.07
N PHE A 39 2.60 11.52 -16.00
CA PHE A 39 2.57 12.06 -14.66
C PHE A 39 4.00 12.42 -14.25
N ASP A 40 4.16 13.58 -13.65
CA ASP A 40 5.37 13.97 -12.94
C ASP A 40 5.10 13.79 -11.44
N SER A 41 5.72 12.80 -10.82
CA SER A 41 5.51 12.47 -9.40
C SER A 41 5.83 13.63 -8.47
N SER A 42 6.76 14.50 -8.87
CA SER A 42 7.14 15.67 -8.07
C SER A 42 6.02 16.69 -7.93
N THR A 43 5.11 16.74 -8.88
CA THR A 43 3.96 17.67 -8.90
C THR A 43 2.69 17.07 -8.31
N LEU A 44 2.69 15.77 -8.03
CA LEU A 44 1.51 15.09 -7.47
C LEU A 44 1.37 15.44 -5.98
N ASN A 45 0.20 15.92 -5.61
CA ASN A 45 -0.09 16.34 -4.23
C ASN A 45 -1.30 15.64 -3.60
N LYS A 46 -2.18 15.03 -4.41
CA LYS A 46 -3.33 14.29 -3.89
C LYS A 46 -3.78 13.21 -4.87
N ILE A 47 -4.17 12.06 -4.33
CA ILE A 47 -4.81 10.95 -5.03
C ILE A 47 -6.09 10.62 -4.28
N ILE A 48 -7.22 10.52 -4.98
CA ILE A 48 -8.47 10.03 -4.41
C ILE A 48 -8.83 8.73 -5.11
N ILE A 49 -8.94 7.67 -4.34
CA ILE A 49 -9.33 6.35 -4.82
C ILE A 49 -10.81 6.17 -4.49
N ARG A 50 -11.67 6.23 -5.51
CA ARG A 50 -13.10 6.04 -5.37
C ARG A 50 -13.46 4.61 -5.74
N PRO A 51 -14.14 3.89 -4.88
CA PRO A 51 -14.70 2.58 -5.26
C PRO A 51 -15.72 2.75 -6.40
N PRO A 52 -16.11 1.66 -7.08
CA PRO A 52 -17.24 1.68 -8.02
C PRO A 52 -18.47 2.30 -7.37
N SER A 53 -19.29 3.04 -8.14
CA SER A 53 -20.47 3.71 -7.58
C SER A 53 -21.56 2.76 -7.07
N SER A 54 -21.43 1.46 -7.37
CA SER A 54 -22.23 0.38 -6.79
C SER A 54 -21.80 -0.02 -5.37
N SER A 55 -20.64 0.44 -4.91
CA SER A 55 -20.12 0.18 -3.55
C SER A 55 -20.55 1.30 -2.59
N GLU A 56 -20.83 0.93 -1.35
CA GLU A 56 -21.07 1.88 -0.25
C GLU A 56 -19.77 2.30 0.46
N GLU A 57 -18.60 1.80 0.03
CA GLU A 57 -17.32 2.14 0.64
C GLU A 57 -16.97 3.60 0.39
N GLU A 58 -16.47 4.29 1.42
CA GLU A 58 -16.00 5.67 1.31
C GLU A 58 -14.69 5.76 0.52
N PRO A 59 -14.46 6.87 -0.19
CA PRO A 59 -13.20 7.08 -0.91
C PRO A 59 -12.00 7.11 0.03
N ILE A 60 -10.87 6.57 -0.45
CA ILE A 60 -9.57 6.71 0.22
C ILE A 60 -8.89 7.95 -0.36
N ILE A 61 -8.49 8.88 0.50
CA ILE A 61 -7.83 10.12 0.14
C ILE A 61 -6.38 10.04 0.59
N ILE A 62 -5.45 10.12 -0.34
CA ILE A 62 -4.01 10.19 -0.08
C ILE A 62 -3.57 11.60 -0.46
N SER A 63 -3.06 12.37 0.48
CA SER A 63 -2.66 13.76 0.25
C SER A 63 -1.32 14.08 0.89
N LYS A 64 -0.54 14.91 0.22
CA LYS A 64 0.73 15.42 0.75
C LYS A 64 0.44 16.53 1.77
N ASP A 65 1.06 16.44 2.92
CA ASP A 65 0.98 17.40 4.00
C ASP A 65 2.43 17.70 4.40
N ASP A 66 2.92 18.85 4.02
CA ASP A 66 4.35 19.22 4.01
C ASP A 66 5.19 18.14 3.29
N ASP A 67 6.10 17.49 3.98
CA ASP A 67 6.99 16.47 3.42
C ASP A 67 6.42 15.05 3.46
N ASN A 68 5.28 14.83 4.14
CA ASN A 68 4.73 13.50 4.37
C ASN A 68 3.38 13.29 3.67
N TRP A 69 3.18 12.07 3.22
CA TRP A 69 1.88 11.63 2.73
C TRP A 69 0.99 11.23 3.91
N GLN A 70 -0.24 11.73 3.90
CA GLN A 70 -1.33 11.33 4.79
C GLN A 70 -2.32 10.46 4.03
N VAL A 71 -3.05 9.61 4.75
CA VAL A 71 -4.16 8.86 4.19
C VAL A 71 -5.40 9.05 5.07
N ALA A 72 -6.55 9.25 4.42
CA ALA A 72 -7.83 9.41 5.11
C ALA A 72 -8.93 8.57 4.46
N GLN A 73 -9.86 8.08 5.30
CA GLN A 73 -11.12 7.48 4.90
C GLN A 73 -12.17 7.78 5.98
N GLY A 74 -13.30 8.34 5.59
CA GLY A 74 -14.31 8.82 6.54
C GLY A 74 -13.71 9.83 7.53
N THR A 75 -13.86 9.56 8.81
CA THR A 75 -13.36 10.41 9.89
C THR A 75 -11.91 10.14 10.29
N ILE A 76 -11.30 9.10 9.73
CA ILE A 76 -9.94 8.68 10.08
C ILE A 76 -8.95 9.36 9.14
N LYS A 77 -7.99 10.11 9.70
CA LYS A 77 -6.81 10.65 9.00
C LYS A 77 -5.56 10.25 9.77
N THR A 78 -4.57 9.70 9.07
CA THR A 78 -3.34 9.21 9.67
C THR A 78 -2.17 9.27 8.69
N LEU A 79 -0.95 9.08 9.18
CA LEU A 79 0.24 8.99 8.35
C LEU A 79 0.12 7.82 7.37
N ALA A 80 0.37 8.08 6.09
CA ALA A 80 0.43 7.04 5.07
C ALA A 80 1.74 6.24 5.14
N ASN A 81 1.74 5.04 4.59
CA ASN A 81 2.97 4.31 4.33
C ASN A 81 3.70 4.97 3.15
N GLN A 82 4.75 5.74 3.47
CA GLN A 82 5.48 6.55 2.49
C GLN A 82 6.06 5.71 1.35
N SER A 83 6.59 4.52 1.66
CA SER A 83 7.15 3.64 0.63
C SER A 83 6.09 3.09 -0.32
N THR A 84 4.91 2.76 0.20
CA THR A 84 3.76 2.32 -0.61
C THR A 84 3.29 3.45 -1.53
N VAL A 85 3.14 4.66 -1.02
CA VAL A 85 2.72 5.81 -1.84
C VAL A 85 3.76 6.11 -2.91
N ASN A 86 5.06 6.18 -2.56
CA ASN A 86 6.14 6.44 -3.52
C ASN A 86 6.22 5.35 -4.60
N SER A 87 5.99 4.09 -4.25
CA SER A 87 5.92 3.00 -5.23
C SER A 87 4.77 3.21 -6.23
N VAL A 88 3.61 3.66 -5.75
CA VAL A 88 2.45 3.96 -6.61
C VAL A 88 2.71 5.16 -7.51
N LEU A 89 3.33 6.22 -7.00
CA LEU A 89 3.72 7.38 -7.79
C LEU A 89 4.66 6.97 -8.93
N GLY A 90 5.68 6.15 -8.65
CA GLY A 90 6.57 5.62 -9.67
C GLY A 90 5.87 4.73 -10.70
N GLN A 91 4.84 3.95 -10.29
CA GLN A 91 4.02 3.19 -11.23
C GLN A 91 3.17 4.10 -12.13
N LEU A 92 2.63 5.20 -11.58
CA LEU A 92 1.86 6.18 -12.37
C LEU A 92 2.73 6.89 -13.40
N GLU A 93 3.96 7.25 -13.08
CA GLU A 93 4.92 7.83 -14.03
C GLU A 93 5.24 6.88 -15.20
N GLN A 94 5.25 5.58 -14.91
CA GLN A 94 5.59 4.55 -15.89
C GLN A 94 4.39 4.01 -16.66
N ILE A 95 3.19 4.60 -16.51
CA ILE A 95 2.03 4.18 -17.29
C ILE A 95 2.33 4.39 -18.78
N LYS A 96 2.65 3.29 -19.45
CA LYS A 96 2.73 3.25 -20.92
C LYS A 96 1.53 2.50 -21.43
N THR A 97 0.74 3.13 -22.28
CA THR A 97 -0.35 2.44 -22.96
C THR A 97 0.23 1.44 -23.95
N GLU A 98 -0.18 0.18 -23.83
CA GLU A 98 0.27 -0.85 -24.76
C GLU A 98 -0.58 -0.85 -26.01
N GLN A 99 -1.87 -0.63 -25.85
CA GLN A 99 -2.82 -0.77 -26.96
C GLN A 99 -4.07 0.07 -26.73
N LEU A 100 -4.51 0.76 -27.79
CA LEU A 100 -5.86 1.25 -27.90
C LEU A 100 -6.78 0.07 -28.26
N VAL A 101 -7.72 -0.26 -27.36
CA VAL A 101 -8.57 -1.44 -27.47
C VAL A 101 -9.89 -1.10 -28.14
N SER A 102 -10.47 0.07 -27.84
CA SER A 102 -11.73 0.56 -28.42
C SER A 102 -11.73 2.07 -28.45
N LYS A 103 -12.44 2.65 -29.43
CA LYS A 103 -12.67 4.09 -29.56
C LYS A 103 -14.09 4.51 -29.13
N THR A 104 -14.91 3.55 -28.69
CA THR A 104 -16.33 3.79 -28.37
C THR A 104 -16.67 3.35 -26.96
N LYS A 105 -17.70 3.98 -26.36
CA LYS A 105 -18.21 3.65 -25.02
C LYS A 105 -18.92 2.28 -24.95
N GLU A 106 -19.35 1.74 -26.09
CA GLU A 106 -20.08 0.46 -26.17
C GLU A 106 -19.34 -0.72 -25.55
N LYS A 107 -18.01 -0.64 -25.50
CA LYS A 107 -17.16 -1.68 -24.90
C LYS A 107 -16.87 -1.49 -23.41
N TRP A 108 -17.33 -0.40 -22.80
CA TRP A 108 -17.05 -0.11 -21.39
C TRP A 108 -17.60 -1.19 -20.43
N GLU A 109 -18.79 -1.70 -20.69
CA GLU A 109 -19.37 -2.77 -19.90
C GLU A 109 -18.55 -4.06 -20.00
N THR A 110 -18.12 -4.43 -21.22
CA THR A 110 -17.29 -5.62 -21.48
C THR A 110 -15.97 -5.59 -20.74
N TYR A 111 -15.39 -4.38 -20.58
CA TYR A 111 -14.11 -4.16 -19.89
C TYR A 111 -14.27 -3.64 -18.46
N GLU A 112 -15.50 -3.63 -17.92
CA GLU A 112 -15.81 -3.15 -16.55
C GLU A 112 -15.38 -1.70 -16.32
N LEU A 113 -15.56 -0.82 -17.31
CA LEU A 113 -15.13 0.59 -17.31
C LEU A 113 -16.27 1.60 -17.09
N THR A 114 -17.49 1.14 -16.83
CA THR A 114 -18.61 2.00 -16.43
C THR A 114 -18.38 2.56 -15.04
N ASP A 115 -19.01 3.67 -14.69
CA ASP A 115 -18.87 4.26 -13.34
C ASP A 115 -19.36 3.34 -12.22
N THR A 116 -20.25 2.40 -12.56
CA THR A 116 -20.77 1.38 -11.61
C THR A 116 -19.83 0.22 -11.38
N LEU A 117 -18.90 -0.05 -12.29
CA LEU A 117 -18.00 -1.20 -12.26
C LEU A 117 -16.53 -0.82 -12.03
N ALA A 118 -16.13 0.35 -12.54
CA ALA A 118 -14.72 0.77 -12.51
C ALA A 118 -14.30 1.34 -11.16
N GLN A 119 -13.06 1.04 -10.79
CA GLN A 119 -12.34 1.78 -9.74
C GLN A 119 -11.87 3.12 -10.31
N CYS A 120 -12.36 4.24 -9.79
CA CYS A 120 -11.94 5.57 -10.24
C CYS A 120 -10.78 6.09 -9.36
N VAL A 121 -9.70 6.54 -10.00
CA VAL A 121 -8.55 7.18 -9.33
C VAL A 121 -8.41 8.60 -9.87
N GLU A 122 -8.65 9.59 -9.01
CA GLU A 122 -8.47 10.99 -9.32
C GLU A 122 -7.07 11.43 -8.89
N ILE A 123 -6.30 11.97 -9.82
CA ILE A 123 -4.91 12.38 -9.62
C ILE A 123 -4.81 13.88 -9.76
N TYR A 124 -4.41 14.54 -8.68
CA TYR A 124 -4.24 15.99 -8.60
C TYR A 124 -2.76 16.35 -8.73
N GLN A 125 -2.48 17.31 -9.59
CA GLN A 125 -1.14 17.82 -9.84
C GLN A 125 -1.11 19.31 -9.56
N GLN A 126 0.00 19.79 -9.01
CA GLN A 126 0.23 21.22 -8.84
C GLN A 126 0.20 21.92 -10.20
N GLY A 127 -0.47 23.08 -10.27
CA GLY A 127 -0.63 23.86 -11.51
C GLY A 127 -1.73 23.36 -12.44
N ARG A 128 -2.50 22.32 -12.08
CA ARG A 128 -3.70 21.91 -12.83
C ARG A 128 -4.96 22.12 -11.99
N GLU A 129 -5.96 22.78 -12.56
CA GLU A 129 -7.23 23.03 -11.87
C GLU A 129 -8.07 21.76 -11.68
N LYS A 130 -8.05 20.86 -12.65
CA LYS A 130 -8.87 19.64 -12.65
C LYS A 130 -7.99 18.39 -12.50
N PRO A 131 -8.44 17.39 -11.74
CA PRO A 131 -7.72 16.13 -11.64
C PRO A 131 -7.80 15.35 -12.96
N THR A 132 -6.79 14.53 -13.20
CA THR A 132 -6.88 13.48 -14.20
C THR A 132 -7.57 12.28 -13.55
N LYS A 133 -8.64 11.78 -14.17
CA LYS A 133 -9.38 10.60 -13.69
C LYS A 133 -8.99 9.37 -14.50
N LEU A 134 -8.53 8.34 -13.82
CA LEU A 134 -8.27 7.03 -14.39
C LEU A 134 -9.34 6.05 -13.88
N TYR A 135 -10.04 5.43 -14.78
CA TYR A 135 -11.03 4.40 -14.47
C TYR A 135 -10.43 3.04 -14.81
N PHE A 136 -10.13 2.25 -13.80
CA PHE A 136 -9.57 0.92 -13.94
C PHE A 136 -10.69 -0.12 -13.89
N GLY A 137 -10.76 -0.95 -14.90
CA GLY A 137 -11.72 -2.04 -15.01
C GLY A 137 -11.06 -3.40 -14.85
N LYS A 138 -11.41 -4.30 -15.76
CA LYS A 138 -10.99 -5.69 -15.77
C LYS A 138 -9.48 -5.85 -15.94
N THR A 139 -8.88 -6.78 -15.20
CA THR A 139 -7.53 -7.28 -15.47
C THR A 139 -7.61 -8.68 -16.03
N THR A 140 -6.96 -8.92 -17.16
CA THR A 140 -6.84 -10.25 -17.78
C THR A 140 -5.44 -10.81 -17.55
N TYR A 141 -5.37 -12.12 -17.45
CA TYR A 141 -4.14 -12.85 -17.22
C TYR A 141 -3.93 -13.85 -18.36
N LYS A 142 -2.74 -13.86 -18.95
CA LYS A 142 -2.35 -14.82 -19.98
C LYS A 142 -1.05 -15.47 -19.56
N GLN A 143 -0.88 -16.76 -19.88
CA GLN A 143 0.42 -17.40 -19.69
C GLN A 143 1.46 -16.68 -20.53
N SER A 144 2.56 -16.28 -19.89
CA SER A 144 3.65 -15.61 -20.57
C SER A 144 4.40 -16.58 -21.48
N GLN A 145 4.83 -16.10 -22.63
CA GLN A 145 5.72 -16.85 -23.51
C GLN A 145 7.14 -16.90 -22.95
N ASN A 146 7.50 -15.98 -22.05
CA ASN A 146 8.79 -15.93 -21.40
C ASN A 146 8.73 -16.66 -20.07
N PRO A 147 9.59 -17.64 -19.79
CA PRO A 147 9.64 -18.27 -18.49
C PRO A 147 10.02 -17.24 -17.41
N GLY A 148 9.42 -17.37 -16.25
CA GLY A 148 9.79 -16.60 -15.08
C GLY A 148 11.11 -17.06 -14.47
N TYR A 149 11.47 -16.45 -13.33
CA TYR A 149 12.68 -16.79 -12.60
C TYR A 149 12.76 -18.29 -12.28
N GLY A 150 13.88 -18.94 -12.65
CA GLY A 150 14.08 -20.37 -12.44
C GLY A 150 13.27 -21.26 -13.40
N GLY A 151 12.86 -20.76 -14.57
CA GLY A 151 12.12 -21.55 -15.59
C GLY A 151 10.66 -21.83 -15.21
N ARG A 152 10.11 -21.18 -14.18
CA ARG A 152 8.73 -21.36 -13.76
C ARG A 152 7.76 -20.67 -14.73
N PRO A 153 6.54 -21.22 -14.92
CA PRO A 153 5.51 -20.51 -15.68
C PRO A 153 5.31 -19.11 -15.12
N SER A 154 5.30 -18.11 -15.99
CA SER A 154 4.97 -16.73 -15.61
C SER A 154 3.66 -16.31 -16.27
N VAL A 155 3.02 -15.28 -15.73
CA VAL A 155 1.73 -14.79 -16.17
C VAL A 155 1.84 -13.33 -16.52
N ASP A 156 1.45 -12.98 -17.74
CA ASP A 156 1.33 -11.58 -18.17
C ASP A 156 -0.06 -11.06 -17.81
N ALA A 157 -0.11 -9.98 -17.03
CA ALA A 157 -1.33 -9.29 -16.70
C ALA A 157 -1.51 -8.08 -17.62
N SER A 158 -2.74 -7.80 -18.03
CA SER A 158 -3.13 -6.60 -18.76
C SER A 158 -4.38 -6.00 -18.14
N THR A 159 -4.29 -4.73 -17.72
CA THR A 159 -5.40 -3.99 -17.12
C THR A 159 -6.02 -3.06 -18.14
N TYR A 160 -7.36 -3.10 -18.28
CA TYR A 160 -8.12 -2.15 -19.10
C TYR A 160 -8.42 -0.90 -18.31
N PHE A 161 -8.30 0.27 -18.96
CA PHE A 161 -8.58 1.55 -18.34
C PHE A 161 -9.08 2.58 -19.33
N ARG A 162 -9.74 3.62 -18.85
CA ARG A 162 -10.09 4.83 -19.58
C ARG A 162 -9.66 6.08 -18.83
N ILE A 163 -9.60 7.19 -19.54
CA ILE A 163 -9.12 8.47 -19.03
C ILE A 163 -10.24 9.49 -19.12
N ASN A 164 -10.55 10.13 -18.00
CA ASN A 164 -11.60 11.14 -17.92
C ASN A 164 -12.90 10.62 -18.61
N GLU A 165 -13.58 11.47 -19.33
CA GLU A 165 -14.79 11.13 -20.07
C GLU A 165 -14.52 10.69 -21.53
N THR A 166 -13.25 10.41 -21.88
CA THR A 166 -12.93 9.97 -23.24
C THR A 166 -13.56 8.61 -23.52
N PRO A 167 -14.13 8.39 -24.72
CA PRO A 167 -14.78 7.12 -25.05
C PRO A 167 -13.78 5.97 -25.24
N SER A 168 -12.50 6.29 -25.39
CA SER A 168 -11.44 5.33 -25.69
C SER A 168 -11.11 4.43 -24.51
N THR A 169 -10.93 3.14 -24.78
CA THR A 169 -10.46 2.12 -23.87
C THR A 169 -9.03 1.76 -24.22
N TYR A 170 -8.17 1.70 -23.23
CA TYR A 170 -6.76 1.35 -23.34
C TYR A 170 -6.43 0.11 -22.52
N ALA A 171 -5.38 -0.60 -22.89
CA ALA A 171 -4.79 -1.66 -22.11
C ALA A 171 -3.35 -1.30 -21.72
N ILE A 172 -2.98 -1.60 -20.49
CA ILE A 172 -1.62 -1.45 -19.95
C ILE A 172 -1.12 -2.78 -19.40
N LYS A 173 0.20 -3.03 -19.48
CA LYS A 173 0.83 -4.18 -18.81
C LYS A 173 0.75 -4.06 -17.30
N GLY A 174 0.62 -5.20 -16.66
CA GLY A 174 0.60 -5.32 -15.21
C GLY A 174 -0.79 -5.18 -14.60
N GLY A 175 -0.83 -5.42 -13.30
CA GLY A 175 -2.04 -5.38 -12.49
C GLY A 175 -2.19 -4.07 -11.72
N LEU A 176 -2.01 -2.91 -12.36
CA LEU A 176 -2.08 -1.61 -11.67
C LEU A 176 -3.41 -1.39 -10.95
N SER A 177 -4.52 -1.92 -11.49
CA SER A 177 -5.82 -1.87 -10.81
C SER A 177 -5.78 -2.54 -9.43
N ASN A 178 -5.00 -3.61 -9.26
CA ASN A 178 -4.90 -4.31 -7.97
C ASN A 178 -4.26 -3.43 -6.90
N THR A 179 -3.39 -2.51 -7.30
CA THR A 179 -2.78 -1.54 -6.39
C THR A 179 -3.84 -0.62 -5.78
N PHE A 180 -4.78 -0.15 -6.59
CA PHE A 180 -5.85 0.75 -6.15
C PHE A 180 -7.05 0.02 -5.51
N LYS A 181 -7.15 -1.30 -5.65
CA LYS A 181 -8.14 -2.14 -4.94
C LYS A 181 -7.74 -2.49 -3.50
N ARG A 182 -6.59 -2.01 -3.04
CA ARG A 182 -6.16 -2.20 -1.64
C ARG A 182 -7.09 -1.47 -0.69
N LYS A 183 -7.41 -2.12 0.43
CA LYS A 183 -8.21 -1.51 1.51
C LYS A 183 -7.41 -0.44 2.25
N PHE A 184 -8.12 0.44 2.95
CA PHE A 184 -7.56 1.58 3.67
C PHE A 184 -6.33 1.25 4.53
N ASN A 185 -6.40 0.18 5.33
CA ASN A 185 -5.28 -0.20 6.22
C ASN A 185 -3.98 -0.55 5.48
N ALA A 186 -4.04 -0.93 4.19
CA ALA A 186 -2.84 -1.19 3.40
C ALA A 186 -2.08 0.09 2.98
N TRP A 187 -2.72 1.26 3.13
CA TRP A 187 -2.12 2.56 2.85
C TRP A 187 -1.57 3.25 4.10
N ARG A 188 -1.90 2.76 5.29
CA ARG A 188 -1.49 3.37 6.56
C ARG A 188 -0.04 3.04 6.90
N ASN A 189 0.62 3.95 7.61
CA ASN A 189 1.89 3.66 8.26
C ASN A 189 1.68 2.57 9.32
N THR A 190 2.41 1.48 9.21
CA THR A 190 2.35 0.35 10.15
C THR A 190 3.43 0.40 11.21
N GLU A 191 4.31 1.40 11.17
CA GLU A 191 5.35 1.60 12.18
C GLU A 191 4.69 1.91 13.53
N PHE A 192 5.01 1.13 14.55
CA PHE A 192 4.52 1.31 15.91
C PHE A 192 5.55 2.01 16.77
N ILE A 193 6.80 1.56 16.69
CA ILE A 193 7.96 2.23 17.29
C ILE A 193 9.17 2.10 16.38
N LYS A 194 9.98 3.16 16.37
CA LYS A 194 11.29 3.18 15.72
C LYS A 194 12.22 4.06 16.53
N LEU A 195 13.32 3.49 17.01
CA LEU A 195 14.29 4.22 17.82
C LEU A 195 15.71 3.70 17.60
N ASN A 196 16.68 4.53 17.99
CA ASN A 196 18.07 4.11 18.06
C ASN A 196 18.33 3.49 19.42
N LYS A 197 18.52 2.17 19.46
CA LYS A 197 18.75 1.41 20.70
C LYS A 197 20.01 1.85 21.48
N ASP A 198 21.02 2.39 20.78
CA ASP A 198 22.31 2.77 21.39
C ASP A 198 22.20 4.03 22.23
N LEU A 199 21.16 4.85 22.00
CA LEU A 199 20.83 6.03 22.78
C LEU A 199 20.00 5.73 24.04
N ILE A 200 19.49 4.49 24.21
CA ILE A 200 18.64 4.15 25.33
C ILE A 200 19.50 4.09 26.60
N THR A 201 19.07 4.82 27.62
CA THR A 201 19.74 4.88 28.93
C THR A 201 18.91 4.30 30.06
N ARG A 202 17.57 4.24 29.88
CA ARG A 202 16.69 3.68 30.89
C ARG A 202 15.43 3.07 30.29
N LEU A 203 15.00 1.97 30.91
CA LEU A 203 13.73 1.29 30.66
C LEU A 203 12.96 1.21 31.98
N LYS A 204 11.74 1.72 32.03
CA LYS A 204 10.86 1.62 33.22
C LYS A 204 9.58 0.91 32.85
N PHE A 205 9.30 -0.18 33.57
CA PHE A 205 8.11 -1.01 33.41
C PHE A 205 7.19 -0.79 34.61
N GLU A 206 5.94 -0.49 34.35
CA GLU A 206 4.90 -0.24 35.36
C GLU A 206 3.64 -1.02 35.02
N THR A 207 2.97 -1.55 36.03
CA THR A 207 1.66 -2.17 35.90
C THR A 207 0.66 -1.48 36.82
N ASN A 208 -0.63 -1.56 36.51
CA ASN A 208 -1.71 -1.03 37.35
C ASN A 208 -1.77 -1.68 38.75
N LYS A 209 -1.06 -2.81 38.96
CA LYS A 209 -0.94 -3.50 40.26
C LYS A 209 0.25 -3.03 41.09
N ASN A 210 0.80 -1.86 40.82
CA ASN A 210 1.97 -1.25 41.48
C ASN A 210 3.26 -2.09 41.39
N ASN A 211 3.35 -3.04 40.46
CA ASN A 211 4.60 -3.71 40.15
C ASN A 211 5.42 -2.84 39.20
N THR A 212 6.53 -2.32 39.71
CA THR A 212 7.44 -1.47 38.95
C THR A 212 8.83 -2.01 39.02
N PHE A 213 9.54 -2.05 37.90
CA PHE A 213 10.98 -2.27 37.86
C PHE A 213 11.60 -1.44 36.76
N SER A 214 12.89 -1.17 36.88
CA SER A 214 13.62 -0.42 35.86
C SER A 214 15.01 -1.01 35.61
N LEU A 215 15.44 -0.87 34.36
CA LEU A 215 16.82 -1.06 33.96
C LEU A 215 17.43 0.30 33.70
N SER A 216 18.62 0.57 34.16
CA SER A 216 19.35 1.81 33.93
C SER A 216 20.78 1.49 33.49
N LYS A 217 21.25 2.21 32.46
CA LYS A 217 22.62 2.11 31.97
C LYS A 217 23.52 3.01 32.78
N LYS A 218 24.64 2.50 33.25
CA LYS A 218 25.72 3.27 33.89
C LYS A 218 26.99 2.94 33.12
N GLU A 219 27.59 3.96 32.51
CA GLU A 219 28.69 3.79 31.55
C GLU A 219 28.34 2.82 30.44
N SER A 220 28.91 1.62 30.39
CA SER A 220 28.65 0.57 29.42
C SER A 220 27.67 -0.51 29.89
N ASP A 221 27.42 -0.59 31.22
CA ASP A 221 26.72 -1.69 31.85
C ASP A 221 25.29 -1.36 32.26
N TRP A 222 24.44 -2.35 32.20
CA TRP A 222 23.04 -2.24 32.61
C TRP A 222 22.85 -2.79 34.05
N PHE A 223 21.97 -2.12 34.80
CA PHE A 223 21.64 -2.47 36.16
C PHE A 223 20.13 -2.48 36.40
N MET A 224 19.65 -3.42 37.21
CA MET A 224 18.26 -3.48 37.67
C MET A 224 18.27 -3.30 39.19
N GLY A 225 18.25 -2.04 39.65
CA GLY A 225 18.62 -1.70 41.03
C GLY A 225 20.10 -2.00 41.30
N GLU A 226 20.39 -2.89 42.21
CA GLU A 226 21.75 -3.37 42.55
C GLU A 226 22.13 -4.67 41.80
N ILE A 227 21.19 -5.25 41.04
CA ILE A 227 21.38 -6.51 40.35
C ILE A 227 21.95 -6.25 38.98
N SER A 228 22.99 -6.99 38.57
CA SER A 228 23.47 -7.05 37.20
C SER A 228 22.59 -8.03 36.41
N PRO A 229 21.80 -7.57 35.41
CA PRO A 229 20.96 -8.44 34.57
C PRO A 229 21.84 -9.27 33.63
N ASP A 230 21.23 -10.26 32.98
CA ASP A 230 21.84 -10.98 31.86
C ASP A 230 22.04 -10.05 30.69
N SER A 231 23.30 -9.73 30.37
CA SER A 231 23.66 -8.80 29.28
C SER A 231 23.15 -9.25 27.93
N THR A 232 23.09 -10.56 27.66
CA THR A 232 22.54 -11.12 26.41
C THR A 232 21.06 -10.85 26.30
N LYS A 233 20.30 -11.03 27.39
CA LYS A 233 18.87 -10.75 27.45
C LYS A 233 18.58 -9.28 27.27
N VAL A 234 19.38 -8.40 27.90
CA VAL A 234 19.26 -6.95 27.70
C VAL A 234 19.50 -6.58 26.25
N ALA A 235 20.58 -7.07 25.63
CA ALA A 235 20.88 -6.78 24.21
C ALA A 235 19.79 -7.27 23.25
N GLN A 236 19.24 -8.46 23.50
CA GLN A 236 18.11 -9.00 22.74
C GLN A 236 16.87 -8.11 22.86
N TYR A 237 16.55 -7.66 24.08
CA TYR A 237 15.40 -6.79 24.31
C TYR A 237 15.56 -5.42 23.65
N LEU A 238 16.74 -4.79 23.75
CA LEU A 238 17.04 -3.53 23.07
C LEU A 238 16.93 -3.67 21.53
N ASN A 239 17.35 -4.80 20.97
CA ASN A 239 17.17 -5.08 19.55
C ASN A 239 15.67 -5.21 19.20
N THR A 240 14.86 -5.78 20.07
CA THR A 240 13.38 -5.83 19.88
C THR A 240 12.78 -4.43 19.84
N LEU A 241 13.25 -3.52 20.69
CA LEU A 241 12.73 -2.14 20.75
C LEU A 241 13.15 -1.29 19.55
N ARG A 242 14.19 -1.67 18.79
CA ARG A 242 14.67 -0.86 17.65
C ARG A 242 13.59 -0.58 16.62
N TYR A 243 12.75 -1.57 16.33
CA TYR A 243 11.66 -1.44 15.37
C TYR A 243 10.55 -2.43 15.67
N GLN A 244 9.33 -1.93 15.77
CA GLN A 244 8.11 -2.75 15.82
C GLN A 244 7.07 -2.16 14.87
N SER A 245 6.31 -3.02 14.24
CA SER A 245 5.21 -2.64 13.36
C SER A 245 3.99 -3.54 13.56
N SER A 246 2.82 -3.01 13.24
CA SER A 246 1.57 -3.77 13.22
C SER A 246 0.56 -3.12 12.27
N SER A 247 -0.30 -3.93 11.68
CA SER A 247 -1.45 -3.50 10.87
C SER A 247 -2.80 -3.77 11.56
N GLN A 248 -2.79 -4.20 12.81
CA GLN A 248 -4.01 -4.50 13.60
C GLN A 248 -4.55 -3.21 14.25
N PHE A 249 -4.99 -2.27 13.43
CA PHE A 249 -5.48 -0.97 13.89
C PHE A 249 -6.83 -1.09 14.59
N VAL A 250 -6.97 -0.34 15.70
CA VAL A 250 -8.23 -0.20 16.44
C VAL A 250 -8.66 1.27 16.37
N ASP A 251 -9.47 1.58 15.38
CA ASP A 251 -9.93 2.94 15.16
C ASP A 251 -11.05 3.32 16.14
N GLY A 252 -11.03 4.58 16.58
CA GLY A 252 -12.04 5.10 17.51
C GLY A 252 -11.88 4.66 18.97
N PHE A 253 -10.85 3.91 19.31
CA PHE A 253 -10.60 3.54 20.70
C PHE A 253 -10.31 4.79 21.55
N LYS A 254 -10.97 4.88 22.70
CA LYS A 254 -10.77 5.93 23.71
C LYS A 254 -10.46 5.26 25.04
N PRO A 255 -9.26 5.45 25.61
CA PRO A 255 -8.91 4.89 26.91
C PRO A 255 -9.89 5.32 28.00
N LYS A 256 -10.39 4.36 28.79
CA LYS A 256 -11.29 4.61 29.95
C LYS A 256 -10.51 4.52 31.24
N GLY A 257 -9.48 5.33 31.42
CA GLY A 257 -8.67 5.32 32.63
C GLY A 257 -7.18 5.08 32.38
N ASN A 258 -6.47 4.69 33.43
CA ASN A 258 -5.04 4.44 33.34
C ASN A 258 -4.72 3.16 32.56
N ALA A 259 -3.56 3.13 31.91
CA ALA A 259 -3.08 1.93 31.25
C ALA A 259 -2.82 0.81 32.26
N ASP A 260 -3.10 -0.44 31.84
CA ASP A 260 -2.74 -1.61 32.64
C ASP A 260 -1.24 -1.86 32.71
N TYR A 261 -0.54 -1.50 31.64
CA TYR A 261 0.93 -1.59 31.52
C TYR A 261 1.46 -0.32 30.86
N THR A 262 2.58 0.18 31.39
CA THR A 262 3.32 1.29 30.81
C THR A 262 4.79 0.93 30.70
N LEU A 263 5.37 1.12 29.54
CA LEU A 263 6.80 1.06 29.29
C LEU A 263 7.29 2.45 28.92
N THR A 264 8.15 3.03 29.75
CA THR A 264 8.83 4.30 29.46
C THR A 264 10.27 3.99 29.04
N ILE A 265 10.64 4.46 27.88
CA ILE A 265 11.99 4.34 27.29
C ILE A 265 12.61 5.72 27.26
N GLN A 266 13.70 5.90 28.01
CA GLN A 266 14.45 7.14 28.09
C GLN A 266 15.78 7.00 27.36
N GLY A 267 16.22 8.04 26.70
CA GLY A 267 17.46 8.07 25.97
C GLY A 267 18.20 9.39 26.11
N ASP A 268 19.45 9.39 25.70
CA ASP A 268 20.26 10.61 25.68
C ASP A 268 19.76 11.57 24.58
N SER A 269 19.45 12.81 24.96
CA SER A 269 19.04 13.89 24.05
C SER A 269 17.78 13.57 23.20
N THR A 270 16.91 12.67 23.71
CA THR A 270 15.66 12.31 23.05
C THR A 270 14.48 12.49 24.01
N GLU A 271 13.29 12.75 23.45
CA GLU A 271 12.05 12.71 24.24
C GLU A 271 11.77 11.27 24.71
N ASP A 272 11.16 11.15 25.89
CA ASP A 272 10.74 9.86 26.43
C ASP A 272 9.71 9.22 25.52
N LEU A 273 9.98 7.97 25.08
CA LEU A 273 8.99 7.16 24.39
C LEU A 273 8.16 6.39 25.43
N ILE A 274 6.86 6.67 25.43
CA ILE A 274 5.92 6.02 26.35
C ILE A 274 5.03 5.08 25.56
N ILE A 275 5.05 3.79 25.92
CA ILE A 275 4.18 2.77 25.35
C ILE A 275 3.18 2.35 26.44
N LYS A 276 1.90 2.40 26.10
CA LYS A 276 0.79 2.04 26.98
C LYS A 276 0.05 0.83 26.43
N ALA A 277 -0.40 -0.05 27.34
CA ALA A 277 -1.26 -1.17 26.99
C ALA A 277 -2.50 -1.16 27.89
N TYR A 278 -3.67 -1.29 27.26
CA TYR A 278 -4.97 -1.34 27.88
C TYR A 278 -5.56 -2.72 27.63
N ARG A 279 -6.00 -3.42 28.68
CA ARG A 279 -6.61 -4.74 28.52
C ARG A 279 -8.05 -4.58 28.01
N ASP A 280 -8.37 -5.23 26.92
CA ASP A 280 -9.74 -5.39 26.48
C ASP A 280 -10.39 -6.56 27.22
N SER A 281 -11.36 -6.25 28.07
CA SER A 281 -12.07 -7.26 28.85
C SER A 281 -12.96 -8.18 27.99
N THR A 282 -13.27 -7.78 26.76
CA THR A 282 -14.18 -8.50 25.85
C THR A 282 -13.43 -9.60 25.11
N THR A 283 -12.26 -9.25 24.54
CA THR A 283 -11.45 -10.16 23.71
C THR A 283 -10.30 -10.81 24.48
N ASN A 284 -10.00 -10.31 25.69
CA ASN A 284 -8.83 -10.65 26.49
C ASN A 284 -7.49 -10.29 25.82
N ASN A 285 -7.54 -9.45 24.77
CA ASN A 285 -6.39 -8.88 24.07
C ASN A 285 -5.94 -7.56 24.76
N TYR A 286 -4.91 -6.96 24.19
CA TYR A 286 -4.39 -5.67 24.64
C TYR A 286 -4.46 -4.67 23.49
N ILE A 287 -4.86 -3.44 23.81
CA ILE A 287 -4.82 -2.31 22.89
C ILE A 287 -3.61 -1.47 23.25
N LEU A 288 -2.68 -1.34 22.32
CA LEU A 288 -1.38 -0.70 22.50
C LEU A 288 -1.38 0.69 21.85
N ASN A 289 -0.69 1.62 22.48
CA ASN A 289 -0.45 2.96 21.95
C ASN A 289 0.99 3.38 22.27
N ALA A 290 1.65 4.07 21.35
CA ALA A 290 2.98 4.65 21.55
C ALA A 290 2.92 6.18 21.39
N SER A 291 3.67 6.91 22.23
CA SER A 291 3.68 8.38 22.18
C SER A 291 4.19 8.96 20.85
N GLN A 292 4.96 8.20 20.07
CA GLN A 292 5.36 8.59 18.71
C GLN A 292 4.16 8.76 17.75
N TYR A 293 3.08 8.00 17.99
CA TYR A 293 1.85 8.02 17.19
C TYR A 293 0.63 8.06 18.13
N PRO A 294 0.36 9.19 18.79
CA PRO A 294 -0.58 9.28 19.92
C PRO A 294 -2.03 8.93 19.56
N ASN A 295 -2.39 9.07 18.29
CA ASN A 295 -3.75 8.77 17.79
C ASN A 295 -3.87 7.37 17.16
N VAL A 296 -2.82 6.56 17.18
CA VAL A 296 -2.81 5.21 16.60
C VAL A 296 -2.86 4.18 17.72
N PHE A 297 -3.89 3.34 17.68
CA PHE A 297 -4.09 2.23 18.59
C PHE A 297 -4.03 0.93 17.82
N ILE A 298 -3.40 -0.09 18.42
CA ILE A 298 -3.12 -1.38 17.78
C ILE A 298 -3.53 -2.50 18.72
N GLU A 299 -4.30 -3.45 18.21
CA GLU A 299 -4.62 -4.67 18.94
C GLU A 299 -3.46 -5.66 18.91
N SER A 300 -3.24 -6.33 20.01
CA SER A 300 -2.30 -7.45 20.14
C SER A 300 -2.85 -8.47 21.13
N ASP A 301 -2.76 -9.73 20.77
CA ASP A 301 -2.93 -10.82 21.73
C ASP A 301 -1.75 -10.91 22.72
N SER A 302 -1.89 -11.80 23.70
CA SER A 302 -0.88 -12.03 24.73
C SER A 302 0.43 -12.65 24.21
N THR A 303 0.50 -13.10 22.94
CA THR A 303 1.67 -13.75 22.34
C THR A 303 2.37 -12.85 21.30
N GLY A 304 1.69 -11.83 20.81
CA GLY A 304 2.13 -10.94 19.75
C GLY A 304 3.01 -9.77 20.21
N LEU A 305 2.68 -8.57 19.76
CA LEU A 305 3.42 -7.33 20.05
C LEU A 305 3.47 -7.03 21.55
N PHE A 306 2.34 -7.28 22.26
CA PHE A 306 2.30 -7.09 23.72
C PHE A 306 3.40 -7.87 24.45
N LYS A 307 3.55 -9.17 24.18
CA LYS A 307 4.57 -10.01 24.82
C LYS A 307 6.00 -9.57 24.50
N ARG A 308 6.23 -9.05 23.31
CA ARG A 308 7.55 -8.56 22.92
C ARG A 308 7.94 -7.28 23.66
N LEU A 309 6.97 -6.44 24.00
CA LEU A 309 7.20 -5.13 24.62
C LEU A 309 7.12 -5.21 26.16
N PHE A 310 6.17 -5.93 26.71
CA PHE A 310 5.91 -5.99 28.15
C PHE A 310 6.43 -7.30 28.75
N VAL A 311 7.75 -7.37 28.90
CA VAL A 311 8.42 -8.49 29.58
C VAL A 311 8.40 -8.30 31.09
N ASN A 312 8.41 -9.39 31.85
CA ASN A 312 8.51 -9.35 33.32
C ASN A 312 9.96 -9.22 33.78
N ARG A 313 10.14 -8.91 35.08
CA ARG A 313 11.48 -8.78 35.70
C ARG A 313 12.34 -10.04 35.53
N GLY A 314 11.74 -11.23 35.63
CA GLY A 314 12.42 -12.51 35.48
C GLY A 314 13.05 -12.74 34.10
N TYR A 315 12.56 -12.05 33.05
CA TYR A 315 13.15 -12.12 31.73
C TYR A 315 14.62 -11.71 31.71
N PHE A 316 15.02 -10.74 32.55
CA PHE A 316 16.38 -10.18 32.60
C PHE A 316 17.28 -10.88 33.61
N LEU A 317 16.78 -11.85 34.38
CA LEU A 317 17.59 -12.59 35.31
C LEU A 317 18.22 -13.82 34.62
N LYS A 318 19.40 -14.22 35.19
CA LYS A 318 20.13 -15.40 34.71
C LYS A 318 19.38 -16.69 35.06
#